data_b2c8a6b3541c393766d0b2cce41dd39c
#
_entry.id   b2c8a6b3541c393766d0b2cce41dd39c
#
_cell.length_a   1.000
_cell.length_b   1.000
_cell.length_c   1.000
_cell.angle_alpha   90.00
_cell.angle_beta   90.00
_cell.angle_gamma   90.00
#
_symmetry.space_group_name_H-M   'P 1'
#
loop_
_entity.id
_entity.type
_entity.pdbx_description
1 polymer ?
#
loop_
_entity_poly.entity_id
_entity_poly.type
_entity_poly.pdbx_seq_one_letter_code
_entity_poly.pdbx_strand_id
1 'polypeptide(L)'
;MISRGPFFVSLPIGSGVELKQEMEDITIDKIVRSRRRTITLVVTQDATLVVRAPLRASISYIESVVRKKSAWIRQKLIEASRRPKARAKEYVDGEEFWYLGRAYKLCLVEQAGRDIELTDKLCLSARVKPIARYVIRRWYKAAALEIIGQRCQWYADATGYKPAAIKITEARKRWGSCGSRGTLNFSWRLIMAPLSVIDYVIVHELAHIGQLNHSPAFWDKVAEILPDYRKREKWLKENGCLLVPFSLLFAIYPYVPGLSIGFS
;
A
#
# COMPACT_ATOMS: atom_id res chain seq x y z
N MET A 1 26.38 31.67 -52.82
CA MET A 1 25.40 30.56 -52.86
C MET A 1 26.07 29.37 -52.18
N ILE A 2 25.71 29.10 -50.96
CA ILE A 2 26.33 28.05 -50.12
C ILE A 2 25.29 26.98 -49.89
N SER A 3 25.56 25.79 -50.48
CA SER A 3 24.76 24.58 -50.32
C SER A 3 25.11 23.95 -48.98
N ARG A 4 24.11 23.70 -48.12
CA ARG A 4 24.25 22.87 -46.92
C ARG A 4 23.73 21.48 -47.20
N GLY A 5 24.61 20.49 -47.18
CA GLY A 5 24.27 19.08 -47.18
C GLY A 5 23.86 18.58 -45.79
N PRO A 6 23.09 17.50 -45.66
CA PRO A 6 22.60 16.98 -44.39
C PRO A 6 23.68 16.21 -43.64
N PHE A 7 23.85 16.53 -42.37
CA PHE A 7 24.66 15.76 -41.42
C PHE A 7 23.97 14.44 -41.09
N PHE A 8 24.51 13.33 -41.56
CA PHE A 8 24.19 12.00 -41.00
C PHE A 8 25.02 11.80 -39.74
N VAL A 9 24.36 11.74 -38.59
CA VAL A 9 24.98 11.22 -37.38
C VAL A 9 24.76 9.71 -37.37
N SER A 10 25.79 8.94 -37.63
CA SER A 10 25.84 7.50 -37.41
C SER A 10 25.85 7.24 -35.90
N LEU A 11 24.76 6.67 -35.37
CA LEU A 11 24.75 6.07 -34.04
C LEU A 11 25.51 4.72 -34.13
N PRO A 12 26.40 4.42 -33.19
CA PRO A 12 27.06 3.10 -33.16
C PRO A 12 26.03 2.04 -32.82
N ILE A 13 25.94 1.02 -33.64
CA ILE A 13 25.18 -0.21 -33.36
C ILE A 13 25.91 -0.90 -32.20
N GLY A 14 25.39 -0.73 -30.99
CA GLY A 14 25.86 -1.47 -29.81
C GLY A 14 25.73 -2.98 -30.07
N SER A 15 26.83 -3.67 -29.93
CA SER A 15 26.96 -5.09 -30.18
C SER A 15 26.03 -5.88 -29.26
N GLY A 16 25.37 -6.92 -29.79
CA GLY A 16 24.42 -7.77 -29.06
C GLY A 16 24.98 -8.51 -27.82
N VAL A 17 26.23 -8.26 -27.46
CA VAL A 17 26.91 -8.74 -26.26
C VAL A 17 26.57 -7.91 -25.05
N GLU A 18 26.45 -6.56 -25.18
CA GLU A 18 26.03 -5.68 -24.04
C GLU A 18 24.60 -5.93 -23.61
N LEU A 19 23.66 -6.18 -24.53
CA LEU A 19 22.29 -6.53 -24.20
C LEU A 19 22.14 -7.90 -23.51
N LYS A 20 23.09 -8.82 -23.71
CA LYS A 20 23.14 -10.10 -23.00
C LYS A 20 23.69 -9.97 -21.58
N GLN A 21 24.66 -9.09 -21.37
CA GLN A 21 25.32 -8.87 -20.08
C GLN A 21 24.44 -8.12 -19.09
N GLU A 22 23.56 -7.21 -19.56
CA GLU A 22 22.52 -6.59 -18.72
C GLU A 22 21.41 -7.57 -18.30
N MET A 23 21.36 -8.77 -18.87
CA MET A 23 20.34 -9.78 -18.54
C MET A 23 20.71 -10.72 -17.39
N GLU A 24 21.92 -10.68 -16.85
CA GLU A 24 22.41 -11.74 -15.94
C GLU A 24 22.35 -11.45 -14.43
N ASP A 25 22.25 -10.21 -13.96
CA ASP A 25 22.44 -9.94 -12.53
C ASP A 25 21.19 -9.49 -11.77
N ILE A 26 20.25 -10.44 -11.55
CA ILE A 26 19.29 -10.29 -10.46
C ILE A 26 19.80 -11.04 -9.23
N THR A 27 20.29 -10.30 -8.26
CA THR A 27 20.72 -10.85 -6.98
C THR A 27 19.52 -11.21 -6.10
N ILE A 28 19.53 -12.43 -5.55
CA ILE A 28 18.56 -12.84 -4.53
C ILE A 28 19.09 -12.38 -3.17
N ASP A 29 18.48 -11.37 -2.56
CA ASP A 29 18.92 -10.84 -1.28
C ASP A 29 18.64 -11.78 -0.12
N LYS A 30 17.51 -12.51 -0.18
CA LYS A 30 17.11 -13.42 0.90
C LYS A 30 16.26 -14.57 0.39
N ILE A 31 16.55 -15.79 0.89
CA ILE A 31 15.71 -16.98 0.70
C ILE A 31 15.09 -17.35 2.05
N VAL A 32 13.75 -17.39 2.10
CA VAL A 32 12.98 -17.81 3.28
C VAL A 32 12.32 -19.15 2.98
N ARG A 33 12.75 -20.21 3.68
CA ARG A 33 12.19 -21.54 3.51
C ARG A 33 11.09 -21.81 4.53
N SER A 34 9.99 -22.43 4.10
CA SER A 34 8.85 -22.77 4.96
C SER A 34 8.07 -23.96 4.43
N ARG A 35 7.11 -24.49 5.22
CA ARG A 35 6.20 -25.57 4.80
C ARG A 35 5.16 -25.06 3.80
N ARG A 36 5.58 -24.76 2.59
CA ARG A 36 4.76 -24.29 1.48
C ARG A 36 4.97 -25.14 0.23
N ARG A 37 4.02 -25.11 -0.71
CA ARG A 37 4.08 -25.89 -1.94
C ARG A 37 4.60 -25.10 -3.14
N THR A 38 4.65 -23.78 -3.08
CA THR A 38 4.98 -22.90 -4.22
C THR A 38 6.11 -21.95 -3.89
N ILE A 39 6.86 -21.49 -4.90
CA ILE A 39 7.81 -20.38 -4.79
C ILE A 39 7.03 -19.07 -4.96
N THR A 40 7.35 -18.06 -4.13
CA THR A 40 6.87 -16.69 -4.27
C THR A 40 8.05 -15.75 -4.32
N LEU A 41 8.08 -14.88 -5.32
CA LEU A 41 9.04 -13.81 -5.45
C LEU A 41 8.44 -12.53 -4.83
N VAL A 42 9.17 -11.88 -3.96
CA VAL A 42 8.75 -10.67 -3.26
C VAL A 42 9.82 -9.61 -3.43
N VAL A 43 9.50 -8.53 -4.12
CA VAL A 43 10.34 -7.33 -4.12
C VAL A 43 9.88 -6.45 -2.96
N THR A 44 10.79 -6.12 -2.05
CA THR A 44 10.50 -5.32 -0.86
C THR A 44 10.45 -3.81 -1.19
N GLN A 45 9.97 -3.00 -0.26
CA GLN A 45 9.99 -1.53 -0.41
C GLN A 45 11.43 -0.96 -0.45
N ASP A 46 12.39 -1.71 0.11
CA ASP A 46 13.82 -1.35 0.09
C ASP A 46 14.51 -1.82 -1.20
N ALA A 47 13.72 -2.18 -2.22
CA ALA A 47 14.20 -2.72 -3.50
C ALA A 47 15.08 -3.96 -3.34
N THR A 48 14.74 -4.87 -2.41
CA THR A 48 15.40 -6.17 -2.23
C THR A 48 14.52 -7.31 -2.71
N LEU A 49 15.11 -8.36 -3.30
CA LEU A 49 14.41 -9.55 -3.77
C LEU A 49 14.43 -10.64 -2.69
N VAL A 50 13.28 -10.93 -2.11
CA VAL A 50 13.09 -12.02 -1.16
C VAL A 50 12.36 -13.17 -1.84
N VAL A 51 12.97 -14.35 -1.88
CA VAL A 51 12.36 -15.57 -2.41
C VAL A 51 11.83 -16.42 -1.25
N ARG A 52 10.53 -16.68 -1.25
CA ARG A 52 9.91 -17.62 -0.32
C ARG A 52 9.75 -18.95 -1.01
N ALA A 53 10.38 -20.02 -0.50
CA ALA A 53 10.45 -21.31 -1.15
C ALA A 53 10.03 -22.46 -0.21
N PRO A 54 9.61 -23.62 -0.77
CA PRO A 54 9.47 -24.86 -0.02
C PRO A 54 10.78 -25.28 0.65
N LEU A 55 10.69 -26.02 1.76
CA LEU A 55 11.88 -26.50 2.50
C LEU A 55 12.85 -27.28 1.60
N ARG A 56 12.32 -28.09 0.70
CA ARG A 56 13.11 -29.00 -0.16
C ARG A 56 13.42 -28.46 -1.56
N ALA A 57 13.06 -27.21 -1.87
CA ALA A 57 13.34 -26.62 -3.18
C ALA A 57 14.87 -26.47 -3.38
N SER A 58 15.43 -26.97 -4.48
CA SER A 58 16.85 -26.78 -4.81
C SER A 58 17.15 -25.32 -5.15
N ILE A 59 18.38 -24.88 -4.93
CA ILE A 59 18.81 -23.53 -5.29
C ILE A 59 18.69 -23.33 -6.82
N SER A 60 19.13 -24.30 -7.61
CA SER A 60 19.02 -24.26 -9.06
C SER A 60 17.59 -24.08 -9.57
N TYR A 61 16.61 -24.72 -8.90
CA TYR A 61 15.21 -24.52 -9.22
C TYR A 61 14.74 -23.10 -8.87
N ILE A 62 15.13 -22.57 -7.70
CA ILE A 62 14.82 -21.18 -7.30
C ILE A 62 15.39 -20.19 -8.32
N GLU A 63 16.65 -20.34 -8.70
CA GLU A 63 17.31 -19.49 -9.69
C GLU A 63 16.63 -19.56 -11.06
N SER A 64 16.21 -20.74 -11.49
CA SER A 64 15.47 -20.91 -12.76
C SER A 64 14.15 -20.12 -12.74
N VAL A 65 13.43 -20.11 -11.61
CA VAL A 65 12.20 -19.33 -11.44
C VAL A 65 12.48 -17.83 -11.45
N VAL A 66 13.54 -17.37 -10.79
CA VAL A 66 13.98 -15.98 -10.79
C VAL A 66 14.33 -15.54 -12.21
N ARG A 67 15.10 -16.34 -12.93
CA ARG A 67 15.48 -16.08 -14.33
C ARG A 67 14.26 -15.96 -15.25
N LYS A 68 13.29 -16.89 -15.14
CA LYS A 68 12.03 -16.82 -15.89
C LYS A 68 11.21 -15.56 -15.61
N LYS A 69 11.38 -14.93 -14.46
CA LYS A 69 10.65 -13.72 -14.03
C LYS A 69 11.52 -12.47 -13.99
N SER A 70 12.70 -12.49 -14.60
CA SER A 70 13.69 -11.41 -14.54
C SER A 70 13.15 -10.06 -14.97
N ALA A 71 12.44 -9.95 -16.08
CA ALA A 71 11.86 -8.70 -16.56
C ALA A 71 10.87 -8.09 -15.52
N TRP A 72 10.00 -8.90 -14.96
CA TRP A 72 9.06 -8.48 -13.93
C TRP A 72 9.79 -8.04 -12.64
N ILE A 73 10.83 -8.79 -12.22
CA ILE A 73 11.60 -8.45 -11.01
C ILE A 73 12.29 -7.09 -11.20
N ARG A 74 12.96 -6.86 -12.33
CA ARG A 74 13.64 -5.58 -12.63
C ARG A 74 12.67 -4.42 -12.59
N GLN A 75 11.52 -4.56 -13.26
CA GLN A 75 10.48 -3.52 -13.22
C GLN A 75 10.09 -3.21 -11.79
N LYS A 76 9.88 -4.25 -10.95
CA LYS A 76 9.49 -4.06 -9.54
C LYS A 76 10.61 -3.47 -8.68
N LEU A 77 11.87 -3.82 -8.93
CA LEU A 77 13.02 -3.21 -8.26
C LEU A 77 13.13 -1.71 -8.59
N ILE A 78 12.97 -1.34 -9.88
CA ILE A 78 12.95 0.06 -10.31
C ILE A 78 11.76 0.81 -9.68
N GLU A 79 10.56 0.24 -9.70
CA GLU A 79 9.39 0.83 -9.05
C GLU A 79 9.63 1.03 -7.54
N ALA A 80 10.24 0.06 -6.87
CA ALA A 80 10.53 0.13 -5.43
C ALA A 80 11.62 1.16 -5.11
N SER A 81 12.67 1.26 -5.92
CA SER A 81 13.75 2.24 -5.72
C SER A 81 13.30 3.70 -5.90
N ARG A 82 12.30 3.92 -6.77
CA ARG A 82 11.71 5.24 -7.02
C ARG A 82 10.71 5.68 -5.93
N ARG A 83 10.25 4.75 -5.10
CA ARG A 83 9.30 5.07 -4.03
C ARG A 83 9.96 5.85 -2.91
N PRO A 84 9.32 6.92 -2.40
CA PRO A 84 9.81 7.60 -1.21
C PRO A 84 9.93 6.61 -0.06
N LYS A 85 11.11 6.48 0.52
CA LYS A 85 11.29 5.66 1.72
C LYS A 85 10.62 6.37 2.90
N ALA A 86 9.67 5.71 3.54
CA ALA A 86 9.06 6.24 4.77
C ALA A 86 10.14 6.33 5.85
N ARG A 87 10.53 7.55 6.21
CA ARG A 87 11.43 7.79 7.35
C ARG A 87 10.67 7.58 8.66
N ALA A 88 11.39 7.13 9.68
CA ALA A 88 10.84 7.10 11.03
C ALA A 88 10.45 8.54 11.43
N LYS A 89 9.29 8.68 12.07
CA LYS A 89 8.81 9.97 12.56
C LYS A 89 9.62 10.40 13.78
N GLU A 90 10.07 11.65 13.80
CA GLU A 90 10.85 12.25 14.88
C GLU A 90 10.00 13.14 15.80
N TYR A 91 8.76 13.42 15.36
CA TYR A 91 7.78 14.25 16.08
C TYR A 91 8.31 15.65 16.40
N VAL A 92 8.87 16.29 15.36
CA VAL A 92 9.40 17.65 15.40
C VAL A 92 8.50 18.61 14.63
N ASP A 93 8.62 19.92 14.91
CA ASP A 93 7.88 20.94 14.21
C ASP A 93 8.10 20.87 12.69
N GLY A 94 7.02 21.04 11.94
CA GLY A 94 7.04 20.99 10.48
C GLY A 94 6.99 19.59 9.89
N GLU A 95 7.09 18.50 10.69
CA GLU A 95 6.97 17.14 10.19
C GLU A 95 5.55 16.87 9.70
N GLU A 96 5.42 16.26 8.51
CA GLU A 96 4.11 16.04 7.87
C GLU A 96 3.39 14.80 8.38
N PHE A 97 2.09 14.94 8.60
CA PHE A 97 1.14 13.87 8.97
C PHE A 97 -0.08 13.91 8.06
N TRP A 98 -0.37 12.79 7.43
CA TRP A 98 -1.51 12.68 6.51
C TRP A 98 -2.82 12.43 7.24
N TYR A 99 -3.88 13.14 6.84
CA TYR A 99 -5.24 12.92 7.32
C TYR A 99 -6.24 13.25 6.21
N LEU A 100 -7.15 12.33 5.90
CA LEU A 100 -8.14 12.44 4.83
C LEU A 100 -7.55 12.91 3.47
N GLY A 101 -6.36 12.41 3.13
CA GLY A 101 -5.68 12.71 1.87
C GLY A 101 -4.92 14.04 1.84
N ARG A 102 -4.84 14.75 2.95
CA ARG A 102 -4.11 16.01 3.08
C ARG A 102 -2.95 15.87 4.07
N ALA A 103 -1.81 16.46 3.75
CA ALA A 103 -0.68 16.57 4.65
C ALA A 103 -0.84 17.78 5.59
N TYR A 104 -0.69 17.54 6.88
CA TYR A 104 -0.69 18.55 7.94
C TYR A 104 0.68 18.59 8.59
N LYS A 105 1.24 19.80 8.75
CA LYS A 105 2.48 19.97 9.48
C LYS A 105 2.25 19.86 10.98
N LEU A 106 3.11 19.11 11.68
CA LEU A 106 3.11 19.06 13.13
C LEU A 106 3.49 20.44 13.68
N CYS A 107 2.85 20.82 14.77
CA CYS A 107 3.18 22.00 15.57
C CYS A 107 3.23 21.59 17.05
N LEU A 108 4.35 21.82 17.71
CA LEU A 108 4.47 21.61 19.15
C LEU A 108 4.02 22.87 19.88
N VAL A 109 3.08 22.72 20.83
CA VAL A 109 2.44 23.82 21.55
C VAL A 109 2.69 23.63 23.06
N GLU A 110 3.31 24.63 23.70
CA GLU A 110 3.64 24.58 25.13
C GLU A 110 2.39 24.53 26.02
N GLN A 111 1.40 25.37 25.73
CA GLN A 111 0.15 25.47 26.46
C GLN A 111 -1.02 25.03 25.55
N ALA A 112 -1.31 23.74 25.53
CA ALA A 112 -2.43 23.18 24.78
C ALA A 112 -3.53 22.71 25.76
N GLY A 113 -4.79 23.03 25.45
CA GLY A 113 -5.95 22.53 26.21
C GLY A 113 -6.16 21.03 26.02
N ARG A 114 -5.64 20.45 24.91
CA ARG A 114 -5.71 19.02 24.57
C ARG A 114 -4.33 18.49 24.21
N ASP A 115 -4.12 17.19 24.37
CA ASP A 115 -2.84 16.54 23.98
C ASP A 115 -2.58 16.65 22.50
N ILE A 116 -3.63 16.62 21.67
CA ILE A 116 -3.56 16.73 20.22
C ILE A 116 -4.83 17.42 19.68
N GLU A 117 -4.65 18.30 18.73
CA GLU A 117 -5.74 19.01 18.05
C GLU A 117 -5.39 19.19 16.57
N LEU A 118 -6.38 19.05 15.70
CA LEU A 118 -6.25 19.30 14.26
C LEU A 118 -6.95 20.60 13.91
N THR A 119 -6.16 21.55 13.41
CA THR A 119 -6.62 22.84 12.87
C THR A 119 -6.13 22.96 11.42
N ASP A 120 -5.46 24.03 11.06
CA ASP A 120 -4.64 24.15 9.84
C ASP A 120 -3.36 23.31 9.92
N LYS A 121 -2.95 22.95 11.16
CA LYS A 121 -1.81 22.08 11.52
C LYS A 121 -2.28 20.97 12.45
N LEU A 122 -1.42 19.96 12.63
CA LEU A 122 -1.59 18.96 13.67
C LEU A 122 -0.85 19.45 14.92
N CYS A 123 -1.57 20.07 15.85
CA CYS A 123 -1.00 20.62 17.06
C CYS A 123 -0.87 19.53 18.13
N LEU A 124 0.34 19.35 18.67
CA LEU A 124 0.66 18.39 19.73
C LEU A 124 1.20 19.15 20.93
N SER A 125 0.66 18.89 22.12
CA SER A 125 1.20 19.45 23.35
C SER A 125 2.64 19.01 23.58
N ALA A 126 3.54 19.95 23.84
CA ALA A 126 4.96 19.66 24.09
C ALA A 126 5.16 18.70 25.26
N ARG A 127 4.28 18.73 26.27
CA ARG A 127 4.29 17.83 27.43
C ARG A 127 4.20 16.35 27.05
N VAL A 128 3.52 16.01 25.94
CA VAL A 128 3.34 14.61 25.49
C VAL A 128 4.32 14.23 24.40
N LYS A 129 5.27 15.08 24.01
CA LYS A 129 6.30 14.78 23.01
C LYS A 129 7.03 13.45 23.29
N PRO A 130 7.43 13.11 24.52
CA PRO A 130 8.11 11.82 24.81
C PRO A 130 7.27 10.60 24.44
N ILE A 131 5.93 10.74 24.43
CA ILE A 131 4.98 9.69 24.06
C ILE A 131 4.16 10.04 22.80
N ALA A 132 4.66 10.97 21.98
CA ALA A 132 3.98 11.49 20.78
C ALA A 132 3.48 10.38 19.85
N ARG A 133 4.30 9.34 19.64
CA ARG A 133 3.93 8.16 18.84
C ARG A 133 2.64 7.51 19.34
N TYR A 134 2.49 7.39 20.64
CA TYR A 134 1.32 6.77 21.25
C TYR A 134 0.09 7.67 21.12
N VAL A 135 0.25 8.96 21.44
CA VAL A 135 -0.84 9.97 21.41
C VAL A 135 -1.38 10.13 19.99
N ILE A 136 -0.51 10.34 19.00
CA ILE A 136 -0.89 10.50 17.59
C ILE A 136 -1.56 9.22 17.07
N ARG A 137 -1.02 8.03 17.38
CA ARG A 137 -1.66 6.78 16.98
C ARG A 137 -3.04 6.61 17.59
N ARG A 138 -3.22 6.97 18.86
CA ARG A 138 -4.52 6.91 19.54
C ARG A 138 -5.52 7.86 18.89
N TRP A 139 -5.09 9.07 18.55
CA TRP A 139 -5.88 10.04 17.82
C TRP A 139 -6.32 9.52 16.44
N TYR A 140 -5.40 8.98 15.66
CA TYR A 140 -5.75 8.37 14.37
C TYR A 140 -6.76 7.23 14.50
N LYS A 141 -6.63 6.40 15.54
CA LYS A 141 -7.59 5.31 15.76
C LYS A 141 -8.98 5.81 16.11
N ALA A 142 -9.06 6.85 16.92
CA ALA A 142 -10.34 7.48 17.26
C ALA A 142 -10.98 8.12 16.02
N ALA A 143 -10.24 8.89 15.26
CA ALA A 143 -10.70 9.49 14.01
C ALA A 143 -11.10 8.43 12.97
N ALA A 144 -10.36 7.32 12.86
CA ALA A 144 -10.70 6.22 11.97
C ALA A 144 -12.02 5.54 12.40
N LEU A 145 -12.21 5.32 13.69
CA LEU A 145 -13.44 4.71 14.21
C LEU A 145 -14.65 5.59 13.90
N GLU A 146 -14.52 6.88 14.11
CA GLU A 146 -15.58 7.86 13.84
C GLU A 146 -15.91 7.93 12.34
N ILE A 147 -14.94 8.32 11.51
CA ILE A 147 -15.17 8.60 10.08
C ILE A 147 -15.50 7.32 9.32
N ILE A 148 -14.70 6.26 9.48
CA ILE A 148 -14.95 4.99 8.77
C ILE A 148 -16.26 4.37 9.25
N GLY A 149 -16.56 4.47 10.55
CA GLY A 149 -17.81 4.01 11.12
C GLY A 149 -19.03 4.70 10.51
N GLN A 150 -19.03 6.04 10.49
CA GLN A 150 -20.11 6.85 9.89
C GLN A 150 -20.27 6.54 8.39
N ARG A 151 -19.15 6.50 7.63
CA ARG A 151 -19.18 6.21 6.20
C ARG A 151 -19.67 4.78 5.91
N CYS A 152 -19.22 3.82 6.70
CA CYS A 152 -19.65 2.43 6.56
C CYS A 152 -21.15 2.27 6.83
N GLN A 153 -21.66 2.93 7.86
CA GLN A 153 -23.12 2.95 8.15
C GLN A 153 -23.90 3.56 7.00
N TRP A 154 -23.44 4.70 6.47
CA TRP A 154 -24.10 5.37 5.35
C TRP A 154 -24.19 4.47 4.11
N TYR A 155 -23.10 3.78 3.73
CA TYR A 155 -23.12 2.85 2.62
C TYR A 155 -23.94 1.60 2.91
N ALA A 156 -23.92 1.10 4.14
CA ALA A 156 -24.73 -0.04 4.56
C ALA A 156 -26.23 0.27 4.41
N ASP A 157 -26.68 1.45 4.86
CA ASP A 157 -28.08 1.89 4.73
C ASP A 157 -28.47 2.10 3.26
N ALA A 158 -27.60 2.73 2.47
CA ALA A 158 -27.85 2.99 1.05
C ALA A 158 -27.93 1.72 0.17
N THR A 159 -27.21 0.64 0.58
CA THR A 159 -27.12 -0.60 -0.20
C THR A 159 -27.91 -1.76 0.37
N GLY A 160 -28.46 -1.61 1.57
CA GLY A 160 -29.17 -2.68 2.30
C GLY A 160 -28.26 -3.75 2.91
N TYR A 161 -26.93 -3.63 2.79
CA TYR A 161 -26.01 -4.53 3.47
C TYR A 161 -26.04 -4.32 4.99
N LYS A 162 -25.94 -5.42 5.75
CA LYS A 162 -25.99 -5.40 7.22
C LYS A 162 -24.71 -5.97 7.81
N PRO A 163 -23.67 -5.14 8.03
CA PRO A 163 -22.46 -5.62 8.68
C PRO A 163 -22.77 -5.99 10.13
N ALA A 164 -22.27 -7.13 10.60
CA ALA A 164 -22.47 -7.60 11.96
C ALA A 164 -21.73 -6.72 13.00
N ALA A 165 -20.58 -6.17 12.61
CA ALA A 165 -19.80 -5.22 13.40
C ALA A 165 -18.76 -4.52 12.52
N ILE A 166 -18.34 -3.32 12.95
CA ILE A 166 -17.26 -2.55 12.34
C ILE A 166 -16.13 -2.44 13.38
N LYS A 167 -14.89 -2.81 13.00
CA LYS A 167 -13.74 -2.78 13.89
C LYS A 167 -12.56 -2.05 13.26
N ILE A 168 -11.88 -1.22 14.03
CA ILE A 168 -10.61 -0.61 13.65
C ILE A 168 -9.47 -1.44 14.22
N THR A 169 -8.53 -1.83 13.35
CA THR A 169 -7.47 -2.79 13.64
C THR A 169 -6.07 -2.20 13.42
N GLU A 170 -5.06 -2.92 13.91
CA GLU A 170 -3.63 -2.63 13.68
C GLU A 170 -3.09 -3.28 12.38
N ALA A 171 -3.96 -3.79 11.51
CA ALA A 171 -3.54 -4.47 10.30
C ALA A 171 -2.58 -3.59 9.47
N ARG A 172 -1.43 -4.17 9.09
CA ARG A 172 -0.39 -3.49 8.31
C ARG A 172 -0.33 -3.95 6.86
N LYS A 173 -0.91 -5.12 6.58
CA LYS A 173 -0.83 -5.78 5.27
C LYS A 173 -2.11 -5.67 4.46
N ARG A 174 -3.17 -5.14 5.03
CA ARG A 174 -4.49 -4.99 4.40
C ARG A 174 -5.18 -3.74 4.93
N TRP A 175 -5.96 -3.12 4.09
CA TRP A 175 -6.72 -1.91 4.41
C TRP A 175 -8.06 -2.25 5.04
N GLY A 176 -8.70 -3.33 4.57
CA GLY A 176 -9.94 -3.87 5.08
C GLY A 176 -9.95 -5.40 5.08
N SER A 177 -10.97 -6.00 5.66
CA SER A 177 -11.37 -7.40 5.49
C SER A 177 -12.79 -7.62 6.00
N CYS A 178 -13.56 -8.44 5.28
CA CYS A 178 -14.84 -8.95 5.74
C CYS A 178 -14.64 -10.35 6.33
N GLY A 179 -15.03 -10.55 7.58
CA GLY A 179 -15.03 -11.87 8.21
C GLY A 179 -16.25 -12.71 7.77
N SER A 180 -16.16 -14.03 7.90
CA SER A 180 -17.21 -14.97 7.49
C SER A 180 -18.60 -14.72 8.14
N ARG A 181 -18.64 -13.98 9.24
CA ARG A 181 -19.88 -13.59 9.93
C ARG A 181 -20.30 -12.15 9.63
N GLY A 182 -19.77 -11.51 8.56
CA GLY A 182 -20.10 -10.14 8.22
C GLY A 182 -19.45 -9.06 9.10
N THR A 183 -18.43 -9.39 9.90
CA THR A 183 -17.66 -8.38 10.65
C THR A 183 -16.66 -7.71 9.70
N LEU A 184 -16.77 -6.39 9.56
CA LEU A 184 -15.85 -5.57 8.78
C LEU A 184 -14.71 -5.05 9.65
N ASN A 185 -13.48 -5.25 9.19
CA ASN A 185 -12.30 -4.78 9.88
C ASN A 185 -11.54 -3.82 8.98
N PHE A 186 -11.17 -2.65 9.49
CA PHE A 186 -10.40 -1.64 8.75
C PHE A 186 -9.10 -1.31 9.47
N SER A 187 -8.03 -1.13 8.73
CA SER A 187 -6.79 -0.59 9.29
C SER A 187 -7.00 0.88 9.68
N TRP A 188 -6.62 1.29 10.89
CA TRP A 188 -6.68 2.70 11.27
C TRP A 188 -5.87 3.62 10.35
N ARG A 189 -4.88 3.08 9.65
CA ARG A 189 -4.05 3.84 8.70
C ARG A 189 -4.82 4.31 7.48
N LEU A 190 -5.95 3.67 7.21
CA LEU A 190 -6.83 4.05 6.10
C LEU A 190 -7.33 5.49 6.23
N ILE A 191 -7.44 6.04 7.45
CA ILE A 191 -7.87 7.43 7.69
C ILE A 191 -6.92 8.48 7.07
N MET A 192 -5.69 8.09 6.75
CA MET A 192 -4.72 8.97 6.08
C MET A 192 -5.01 9.12 4.59
N ALA A 193 -5.77 8.20 3.98
CA ALA A 193 -6.17 8.24 2.57
C ALA A 193 -7.24 9.33 2.31
N PRO A 194 -7.38 9.79 1.06
CA PRO A 194 -8.54 10.60 0.65
C PRO A 194 -9.87 9.90 1.00
N LEU A 195 -10.89 10.68 1.36
CA LEU A 195 -12.19 10.15 1.75
C LEU A 195 -12.78 9.25 0.66
N SER A 196 -12.62 9.61 -0.61
CA SER A 196 -13.06 8.79 -1.74
C SER A 196 -12.39 7.40 -1.79
N VAL A 197 -11.13 7.30 -1.36
CA VAL A 197 -10.40 6.03 -1.28
C VAL A 197 -10.85 5.22 -0.06
N ILE A 198 -11.15 5.88 1.05
CA ILE A 198 -11.77 5.25 2.23
C ILE A 198 -13.11 4.63 1.82
N ASP A 199 -13.95 5.37 1.10
CA ASP A 199 -15.23 4.91 0.59
C ASP A 199 -15.07 3.65 -0.28
N TYR A 200 -14.06 3.63 -1.15
CA TYR A 200 -13.78 2.45 -1.98
C TYR A 200 -13.49 1.21 -1.13
N VAL A 201 -12.65 1.33 -0.11
CA VAL A 201 -12.33 0.19 0.76
C VAL A 201 -13.57 -0.25 1.55
N ILE A 202 -14.39 0.69 2.01
CA ILE A 202 -15.65 0.39 2.71
C ILE A 202 -16.61 -0.38 1.80
N VAL A 203 -16.86 0.11 0.59
CA VAL A 203 -17.76 -0.54 -0.37
C VAL A 203 -17.23 -1.91 -0.79
N HIS A 204 -15.92 -2.04 -0.97
CA HIS A 204 -15.27 -3.33 -1.25
C HIS A 204 -15.55 -4.36 -0.16
N GLU A 205 -15.39 -3.99 1.12
CA GLU A 205 -15.64 -4.89 2.25
C GLU A 205 -17.13 -5.17 2.47
N LEU A 206 -18.01 -4.19 2.20
CA LEU A 206 -19.45 -4.39 2.24
C LEU A 206 -19.92 -5.37 1.16
N ALA A 207 -19.39 -5.26 -0.06
CA ALA A 207 -19.72 -6.16 -1.16
C ALA A 207 -19.39 -7.63 -0.83
N HIS A 208 -18.38 -7.87 0.01
CA HIS A 208 -18.04 -9.21 0.49
C HIS A 208 -19.12 -9.85 1.39
N ILE A 209 -20.05 -9.08 1.94
CA ILE A 209 -21.19 -9.66 2.67
C ILE A 209 -22.09 -10.46 1.73
N GLY A 210 -22.23 -10.00 0.48
CA GLY A 210 -23.03 -10.70 -0.55
C GLY A 210 -22.21 -11.60 -1.47
N GLN A 211 -20.93 -11.32 -1.68
CA GLN A 211 -20.06 -11.99 -2.63
C GLN A 211 -18.68 -12.26 -2.01
N LEU A 212 -18.44 -13.50 -1.59
CA LEU A 212 -17.21 -13.87 -0.87
C LEU A 212 -15.93 -13.85 -1.73
N ASN A 213 -16.07 -13.92 -3.06
CA ASN A 213 -14.94 -13.93 -3.98
C ASN A 213 -15.00 -12.72 -4.92
N HIS A 214 -13.87 -12.39 -5.54
CA HIS A 214 -13.75 -11.28 -6.50
C HIS A 214 -14.16 -11.69 -7.93
N SER A 215 -15.32 -12.38 -8.07
CA SER A 215 -15.89 -12.73 -9.36
C SER A 215 -16.33 -11.47 -10.15
N PRO A 216 -16.67 -11.59 -11.44
CA PRO A 216 -17.27 -10.47 -12.19
C PRO A 216 -18.47 -9.86 -11.45
N ALA A 217 -19.37 -10.67 -10.89
CA ALA A 217 -20.53 -10.19 -10.14
C ALA A 217 -20.17 -9.37 -8.89
N PHE A 218 -19.01 -9.65 -8.24
CA PHE A 218 -18.49 -8.82 -7.17
C PHE A 218 -18.13 -7.41 -7.68
N TRP A 219 -17.37 -7.35 -8.78
CA TRP A 219 -16.94 -6.08 -9.34
C TRP A 219 -18.08 -5.27 -9.92
N ASP A 220 -19.12 -5.94 -10.48
CA ASP A 220 -20.34 -5.29 -10.95
C ASP A 220 -21.04 -4.59 -9.77
N LYS A 221 -21.15 -5.26 -8.61
CA LYS A 221 -21.71 -4.66 -7.40
C LYS A 221 -20.91 -3.46 -6.88
N VAL A 222 -19.58 -3.57 -6.90
CA VAL A 222 -18.71 -2.44 -6.51
C VAL A 222 -18.89 -1.28 -7.51
N ALA A 223 -18.98 -1.56 -8.81
CA ALA A 223 -19.17 -0.55 -9.85
C ALA A 223 -20.55 0.13 -9.80
N GLU A 224 -21.59 -0.61 -9.42
CA GLU A 224 -22.95 -0.08 -9.21
C GLU A 224 -22.96 1.00 -8.11
N ILE A 225 -22.24 0.77 -7.02
CA ILE A 225 -22.17 1.70 -5.87
C ILE A 225 -21.16 2.82 -6.13
N LEU A 226 -20.01 2.48 -6.73
CA LEU A 226 -18.90 3.39 -7.00
C LEU A 226 -18.41 3.21 -8.45
N PRO A 227 -19.01 3.88 -9.43
CA PRO A 227 -18.63 3.72 -10.86
C PRO A 227 -17.14 4.03 -11.14
N ASP A 228 -16.54 4.91 -10.36
CA ASP A 228 -15.13 5.31 -10.48
C ASP A 228 -14.16 4.50 -9.59
N TYR A 229 -14.59 3.35 -9.05
CA TYR A 229 -13.82 2.54 -8.10
C TYR A 229 -12.39 2.23 -8.59
N ARG A 230 -12.21 2.03 -9.90
CA ARG A 230 -10.88 1.74 -10.49
C ARG A 230 -9.87 2.86 -10.29
N LYS A 231 -10.32 4.13 -10.33
CA LYS A 231 -9.46 5.30 -10.05
C LYS A 231 -9.02 5.30 -8.58
N ARG A 232 -9.95 4.98 -7.68
CA ARG A 232 -9.71 4.95 -6.23
C ARG A 232 -8.80 3.79 -5.86
N GLU A 233 -9.02 2.62 -6.44
CA GLU A 233 -8.16 1.45 -6.31
C GLU A 233 -6.72 1.74 -6.80
N LYS A 234 -6.60 2.37 -7.98
CA LYS A 234 -5.31 2.78 -8.54
C LYS A 234 -4.56 3.71 -7.58
N TRP A 235 -5.25 4.72 -7.05
CA TRP A 235 -4.66 5.64 -6.08
C TRP A 235 -4.10 4.89 -4.87
N LEU A 236 -4.87 3.95 -4.30
CA LEU A 236 -4.47 3.16 -3.14
C LEU A 236 -3.26 2.27 -3.44
N LYS A 237 -3.18 1.68 -4.63
CA LYS A 237 -2.03 0.89 -5.08
C LYS A 237 -0.76 1.73 -5.22
N GLU A 238 -0.88 2.94 -5.71
CA GLU A 238 0.24 3.85 -5.95
C GLU A 238 0.73 4.53 -4.66
N ASN A 239 -0.20 4.95 -3.79
CA ASN A 239 0.08 5.80 -2.63
C ASN A 239 0.00 5.08 -1.29
N GLY A 240 -0.54 3.86 -1.24
CA GLY A 240 -0.75 3.14 0.02
C GLY A 240 0.52 2.94 0.86
N CYS A 241 1.69 2.88 0.23
CA CYS A 241 2.96 2.81 0.93
C CYS A 241 3.27 4.07 1.78
N LEU A 242 2.77 5.24 1.37
CA LEU A 242 2.94 6.51 2.10
C LEU A 242 2.09 6.55 3.38
N LEU A 243 1.02 5.76 3.44
CA LEU A 243 0.10 5.70 4.57
C LEU A 243 0.57 4.77 5.71
N VAL A 244 1.82 4.31 5.68
CA VAL A 244 2.38 3.40 6.69
C VAL A 244 3.61 4.00 7.39
N PRO A 245 3.55 5.26 7.88
CA PRO A 245 4.71 5.97 8.41
C PRO A 245 5.24 5.43 9.75
N PHE A 246 4.48 4.55 10.42
CA PHE A 246 4.82 4.02 11.74
C PHE A 246 5.46 2.63 11.68
N SER A 247 5.84 2.16 10.50
CA SER A 247 6.32 0.80 10.29
C SER A 247 7.83 0.79 10.10
N LEU A 248 8.56 0.33 11.10
CA LEU A 248 9.77 -0.43 10.82
C LEU A 248 9.34 -1.69 10.04
N LEU A 249 9.77 -1.75 8.77
CA LEU A 249 9.87 -2.97 7.96
C LEU A 249 8.72 -3.98 8.07
N PHE A 250 7.79 -3.97 7.11
CA PHE A 250 7.47 -5.19 6.35
C PHE A 250 6.60 -4.82 5.15
N ALA A 251 7.16 -5.10 4.00
CA ALA A 251 6.57 -5.14 2.69
C ALA A 251 5.29 -5.98 2.69
N ILE A 252 4.27 -5.64 1.95
CA ILE A 252 4.11 -5.69 0.52
C ILE A 252 3.01 -6.61 0.09
N TYR A 253 2.23 -6.12 -0.81
CA TYR A 253 1.37 -6.93 -1.67
C TYR A 253 2.21 -7.54 -2.81
N PRO A 254 2.25 -8.86 -2.99
CA PRO A 254 2.67 -9.42 -4.26
C PRO A 254 1.52 -9.18 -5.23
N TYR A 255 1.68 -8.23 -6.15
CA TYR A 255 0.86 -8.22 -7.35
C TYR A 255 1.26 -9.44 -8.19
N VAL A 256 0.42 -10.43 -8.23
CA VAL A 256 0.47 -11.50 -9.22
C VAL A 256 -0.65 -11.18 -10.22
N PRO A 257 -0.36 -10.95 -11.52
CA PRO A 257 -1.41 -10.82 -12.53
C PRO A 257 -2.23 -12.12 -12.53
N GLY A 258 -3.54 -12.00 -12.25
CA GLY A 258 -4.44 -13.16 -12.20
C GLY A 258 -4.75 -13.73 -10.81
N LEU A 259 -4.11 -13.28 -9.73
CA LEU A 259 -4.61 -13.50 -8.38
C LEU A 259 -5.14 -12.17 -7.85
N SER A 260 -6.43 -12.14 -7.61
CA SER A 260 -7.12 -11.10 -6.88
C SER A 260 -6.29 -10.69 -5.66
N ILE A 261 -6.25 -9.39 -5.40
CA ILE A 261 -5.70 -8.85 -4.16
C ILE A 261 -6.40 -9.61 -3.04
N GLY A 262 -5.71 -10.56 -2.44
CA GLY A 262 -6.25 -11.34 -1.35
C GLY A 262 -6.45 -10.44 -0.14
N PHE A 263 -7.62 -9.83 -0.08
CA PHE A 263 -8.21 -9.36 1.15
C PHE A 263 -8.89 -10.59 1.77
N SER A 264 -8.17 -11.38 2.49
CA SER A 264 -8.70 -12.42 3.37
C SER A 264 -8.05 -12.29 4.74
#